data_69b98bab8ab879c7fb1db8087e8a01f2
#
_entry.id   69b98bab8ab879c7fb1db8087e8a01f2
#
_cell.length_a   1.000
_cell.length_b   1.000
_cell.length_c   1.000
_cell.angle_alpha   90.00
_cell.angle_beta   90.00
_cell.angle_gamma   90.00
#
_symmetry.space_group_name_H-M   'P 1'
#
loop_
_entity.id
_entity.type
_entity.pdbx_description
1 polymer ?
#
loop_
_entity_poly.entity_id
_entity_poly.type
_entity_poly.pdbx_seq_one_letter_code
_entity_poly.pdbx_strand_id
1 'polypeptide(L)'
;MTAPGTGAYDVYDEPVRRGRRVPALQPETRRQDRRGRFPMKSAFNPFEMAQSQFDKSADILGLDDATRELLRWPLREFHFGIPVHMDDGRVKVFRGFRVQHNDARGPSKGGIRFHPQETIDTVRALAMWMTWKCSVVDIPLGGAKGGVICDPHNLSAREQEQICRGWVRQISRNVGSQVDVPAPDVMTTPQHMLWMLDEFEVIHGGHEPGFITGKPVGMGGSLGRTEATGYGLVFALREALRLLGLKVDKTLASVQGFGNVAQYAIRLYLKLGGKVIAVSSWDQADQTSYCFRNEAGVDPDALLGITDRFGGIDKDKATKLGYELLPGDAWIEQNVDILMPSAMENQITGESARKIKDRVRVIAEGANGPTTPEADKIIQERGIFVLPDFLANAGGVTCSYFEQVQSNMNYFWEQDEVLGKLDVKMTSAFHAVADLAKKQKLYMRDAAYVIAVSRVAKACHDRGWV
;
A
#
# COMPACT_ATOMS: atom_id res chain seq x y z
N MET A 1 58.63 -45.50 1.50
CA MET A 1 59.03 -45.14 0.13
C MET A 1 58.25 -43.94 -0.31
N THR A 2 58.91 -42.81 -0.39
CA THR A 2 58.80 -41.64 -1.24
C THR A 2 57.40 -40.91 -1.36
N ALA A 3 57.33 -39.78 -0.69
CA ALA A 3 56.49 -38.68 -1.12
C ALA A 3 57.06 -37.95 -2.36
N PRO A 4 56.24 -37.28 -3.14
CA PRO A 4 56.52 -35.89 -3.57
C PRO A 4 55.30 -34.98 -3.40
N GLY A 5 55.38 -33.70 -3.29
CA GLY A 5 56.31 -32.64 -3.56
C GLY A 5 55.46 -31.37 -3.49
N THR A 6 55.84 -30.44 -2.65
CA THR A 6 55.22 -29.12 -2.44
C THR A 6 55.57 -28.22 -3.63
N GLY A 7 54.53 -27.77 -4.37
CA GLY A 7 54.64 -26.66 -5.33
C GLY A 7 54.31 -25.33 -4.67
N ALA A 8 55.34 -24.51 -4.45
CA ALA A 8 55.22 -23.13 -4.04
C ALA A 8 54.76 -22.27 -5.24
N TYR A 9 53.74 -21.42 -5.04
CA TYR A 9 53.40 -20.37 -5.98
C TYR A 9 54.13 -19.10 -5.57
N ASP A 10 54.98 -18.62 -6.46
CA ASP A 10 55.68 -17.34 -6.34
C ASP A 10 54.72 -16.17 -6.32
N VAL A 11 54.87 -15.35 -5.31
CA VAL A 11 54.19 -14.03 -5.19
C VAL A 11 55.05 -13.02 -5.95
N TYR A 12 54.51 -12.44 -7.00
CA TYR A 12 55.12 -11.30 -7.69
C TYR A 12 55.09 -10.05 -6.83
N ASP A 13 56.29 -9.60 -6.48
CA ASP A 13 56.58 -8.35 -5.81
C ASP A 13 56.62 -7.23 -6.88
N GLU A 14 55.62 -6.36 -6.93
CA GLU A 14 55.68 -5.12 -7.71
C GLU A 14 55.76 -3.91 -6.78
N PRO A 15 56.62 -2.90 -7.09
CA PRO A 15 56.91 -1.79 -6.17
C PRO A 15 55.78 -0.79 -6.14
N VAL A 16 55.38 -0.40 -4.93
CA VAL A 16 54.42 0.68 -4.58
C VAL A 16 54.86 2.01 -5.21
N ARG A 17 54.16 2.47 -6.23
CA ARG A 17 54.32 3.83 -6.75
C ARG A 17 53.62 4.83 -5.81
N ARG A 18 54.42 5.71 -5.23
CA ARG A 18 53.99 6.84 -4.41
C ARG A 18 53.17 7.85 -5.24
N GLY A 19 51.99 8.24 -4.70
CA GLY A 19 51.47 9.58 -4.73
C GLY A 19 50.82 10.08 -6.02
N ARG A 20 49.53 9.76 -6.22
CA ARG A 20 48.65 10.72 -6.88
C ARG A 20 47.70 11.31 -5.82
N ARG A 21 47.81 12.61 -5.62
CA ARG A 21 46.84 13.39 -4.83
C ARG A 21 45.48 13.25 -5.49
N VAL A 22 44.48 12.83 -4.71
CA VAL A 22 43.08 12.88 -5.10
C VAL A 22 42.70 14.37 -5.17
N PRO A 23 42.11 14.86 -6.28
CA PRO A 23 41.63 16.22 -6.32
C PRO A 23 40.43 16.37 -5.35
N ALA A 24 40.42 17.46 -4.59
CA ALA A 24 39.29 17.81 -3.76
C ALA A 24 38.03 17.94 -4.64
N LEU A 25 36.93 17.28 -4.20
CA LEU A 25 35.62 17.45 -4.80
C LEU A 25 35.22 18.93 -4.74
N GLN A 26 35.19 19.57 -5.89
CA GLN A 26 34.57 20.88 -6.00
C GLN A 26 33.06 20.75 -5.92
N PRO A 27 32.32 21.70 -5.32
CA PRO A 27 30.88 21.64 -5.28
C PRO A 27 30.31 21.65 -6.70
N GLU A 28 29.41 20.72 -6.98
CA GLU A 28 28.72 20.60 -8.27
C GLU A 28 28.06 21.93 -8.66
N THR A 29 28.64 22.64 -9.60
CA THR A 29 27.98 23.75 -10.28
C THR A 29 26.82 23.16 -11.12
N ARG A 30 25.60 23.54 -10.77
CA ARG A 30 24.38 23.21 -11.54
C ARG A 30 24.58 23.59 -13.00
N ARG A 31 24.72 22.62 -13.88
CA ARG A 31 24.79 22.85 -15.33
C ARG A 31 23.40 23.21 -15.86
N GLN A 32 23.26 24.36 -16.48
CA GLN A 32 22.11 24.73 -17.32
C GLN A 32 22.08 23.84 -18.57
N ASP A 33 20.87 23.50 -19.04
CA ASP A 33 20.72 22.86 -20.34
C ASP A 33 21.12 23.83 -21.46
N ARG A 34 21.31 23.32 -22.71
CA ARG A 34 21.71 24.14 -23.88
C ARG A 34 20.68 25.21 -24.26
N ARG A 35 19.55 25.33 -23.56
CA ARG A 35 18.51 26.34 -23.76
C ARG A 35 18.42 27.34 -22.60
N GLY A 36 19.39 27.33 -21.66
CA GLY A 36 19.41 28.25 -20.52
C GLY A 36 18.31 28.03 -19.48
N ARG A 37 17.63 26.88 -19.48
CA ARG A 37 16.63 26.55 -18.49
C ARG A 37 17.26 25.76 -17.35
N PHE A 38 17.02 26.22 -16.13
CA PHE A 38 17.27 25.37 -14.96
C PHE A 38 16.31 24.16 -15.07
N PRO A 39 16.76 22.93 -14.75
CA PRO A 39 15.83 21.82 -14.64
C PRO A 39 14.70 22.26 -13.69
N MET A 40 13.45 22.20 -14.16
CA MET A 40 12.29 22.37 -13.31
C MET A 40 12.49 21.46 -12.12
N LYS A 41 12.21 21.95 -10.90
CA LYS A 41 12.15 21.10 -9.71
C LYS A 41 11.39 19.86 -10.12
N SER A 42 12.03 18.69 -10.02
CA SER A 42 11.45 17.42 -10.42
C SER A 42 10.07 17.30 -9.81
N ALA A 43 9.13 16.81 -10.60
CA ALA A 43 7.84 16.38 -10.13
C ALA A 43 8.02 15.66 -8.79
N PHE A 44 7.27 16.12 -7.78
CA PHE A 44 6.93 15.52 -6.50
C PHE A 44 7.65 14.19 -6.18
N ASN A 45 8.64 14.23 -5.28
CA ASN A 45 9.32 13.02 -4.81
C ASN A 45 8.46 12.35 -3.71
N PRO A 46 7.93 11.14 -3.94
CA PRO A 46 7.08 10.45 -2.97
C PRO A 46 7.80 10.16 -1.65
N PHE A 47 9.12 9.94 -1.67
CA PHE A 47 9.87 9.68 -0.45
C PHE A 47 10.04 10.94 0.40
N GLU A 48 10.33 12.09 -0.20
CA GLU A 48 10.37 13.37 0.52
C GLU A 48 9.00 13.70 1.16
N MET A 49 7.90 13.35 0.50
CA MET A 49 6.57 13.50 1.09
C MET A 49 6.36 12.59 2.30
N ALA A 50 6.71 11.31 2.19
CA ALA A 50 6.60 10.36 3.30
C ALA A 50 7.46 10.82 4.51
N GLN A 51 8.67 11.32 4.25
CA GLN A 51 9.53 11.92 5.27
C GLN A 51 8.91 13.16 5.90
N SER A 52 8.31 14.05 5.13
CA SER A 52 7.66 15.26 5.66
C SER A 52 6.45 14.93 6.54
N GLN A 53 5.67 13.89 6.20
CA GLN A 53 4.58 13.39 7.03
C GLN A 53 5.09 12.81 8.35
N PHE A 54 6.19 12.08 8.31
CA PHE A 54 6.88 11.58 9.50
C PHE A 54 7.41 12.73 10.36
N ASP A 55 8.15 13.69 9.76
CA ASP A 55 8.75 14.83 10.45
C ASP A 55 7.70 15.61 11.25
N LYS A 56 6.53 15.89 10.67
CA LYS A 56 5.38 16.51 11.37
C LYS A 56 4.97 15.75 12.62
N SER A 57 4.90 14.42 12.51
CA SER A 57 4.50 13.57 13.63
C SER A 57 5.59 13.46 14.69
N ALA A 58 6.86 13.44 14.27
CA ALA A 58 8.01 13.46 15.14
C ALA A 58 8.09 14.76 15.97
N ASP A 59 7.71 15.90 15.35
CA ASP A 59 7.61 17.19 16.05
C ASP A 59 6.52 17.17 17.12
N ILE A 60 5.33 16.65 16.80
CA ILE A 60 4.23 16.53 17.77
C ILE A 60 4.63 15.63 18.96
N LEU A 61 5.37 14.56 18.69
CA LEU A 61 5.84 13.60 19.72
C LEU A 61 7.07 14.11 20.48
N GLY A 62 7.77 15.14 20.00
CA GLY A 62 9.02 15.61 20.59
C GLY A 62 10.13 14.54 20.55
N LEU A 63 10.23 13.77 19.46
CA LEU A 63 11.25 12.73 19.35
C LEU A 63 12.65 13.34 19.33
N ASP A 64 13.61 12.66 19.97
CA ASP A 64 15.03 13.00 19.93
C ASP A 64 15.65 12.77 18.54
N ASP A 65 16.83 13.34 18.32
CA ASP A 65 17.50 13.33 17.01
C ASP A 65 17.87 11.90 16.54
N ALA A 66 18.29 11.02 17.46
CA ALA A 66 18.67 9.65 17.12
C ALA A 66 17.44 8.83 16.66
N THR A 67 16.33 8.97 17.37
CA THR A 67 15.05 8.34 17.03
C THR A 67 14.54 8.88 15.67
N ARG A 68 14.65 10.20 15.43
CA ARG A 68 14.26 10.81 14.16
C ARG A 68 15.10 10.29 13.01
N GLU A 69 16.40 10.25 13.14
CA GLU A 69 17.31 9.76 12.09
C GLU A 69 17.02 8.28 11.78
N LEU A 70 16.85 7.45 12.80
CA LEU A 70 16.55 6.03 12.65
C LEU A 70 15.23 5.77 11.90
N LEU A 71 14.18 6.54 12.22
CA LEU A 71 12.84 6.31 11.65
C LEU A 71 12.60 7.05 10.32
N ARG A 72 13.46 7.99 9.97
CA ARG A 72 13.36 8.78 8.74
C ARG A 72 13.91 8.05 7.53
N TRP A 73 14.73 7.02 7.74
CA TRP A 73 15.39 6.25 6.70
C TRP A 73 15.08 4.75 6.81
N PRO A 74 15.05 4.01 5.69
CA PRO A 74 14.97 2.55 5.73
C PRO A 74 16.20 1.94 6.38
N LEU A 75 15.98 0.88 7.16
CA LEU A 75 17.08 0.11 7.75
C LEU A 75 17.91 -0.65 6.71
N ARG A 76 17.27 -1.16 5.64
CA ARG A 76 17.93 -1.97 4.61
C ARG A 76 17.29 -1.76 3.25
N GLU A 77 18.13 -1.71 2.23
CA GLU A 77 17.72 -1.62 0.83
C GLU A 77 18.49 -2.62 -0.02
N PHE A 78 17.77 -3.32 -0.88
CA PHE A 78 18.32 -4.30 -1.80
C PHE A 78 17.98 -3.88 -3.23
N HIS A 79 19.02 -3.77 -4.05
CA HIS A 79 18.92 -3.50 -5.49
C HIS A 79 19.60 -4.65 -6.22
N PHE A 80 18.91 -5.23 -7.18
CA PHE A 80 19.44 -6.40 -7.90
C PHE A 80 18.96 -6.48 -9.33
N GLY A 81 19.71 -7.23 -10.15
CA GLY A 81 19.35 -7.57 -11.51
C GLY A 81 18.75 -8.97 -11.59
N ILE A 82 17.71 -9.14 -12.37
CA ILE A 82 17.02 -10.39 -12.62
C ILE A 82 17.21 -10.74 -14.10
N PRO A 83 18.17 -11.61 -14.47
CA PRO A 83 18.32 -12.08 -15.83
C PRO A 83 17.20 -13.06 -16.18
N VAL A 84 16.54 -12.83 -17.30
CA VAL A 84 15.41 -13.62 -17.81
C VAL A 84 15.66 -14.01 -19.26
N HIS A 85 15.51 -15.28 -19.58
CA HIS A 85 15.50 -15.77 -20.95
C HIS A 85 14.11 -15.52 -21.55
N MET A 86 14.02 -14.53 -22.45
CA MET A 86 12.80 -14.12 -23.10
C MET A 86 12.34 -15.17 -24.11
N ASP A 87 11.05 -15.15 -24.47
CA ASP A 87 10.48 -16.09 -25.44
C ASP A 87 11.05 -15.93 -26.86
N ASP A 88 11.63 -14.77 -27.16
CA ASP A 88 12.34 -14.49 -28.41
C ASP A 88 13.80 -14.98 -28.45
N GLY A 89 14.25 -15.67 -27.38
CA GLY A 89 15.61 -16.23 -27.25
C GLY A 89 16.66 -15.24 -26.71
N ARG A 90 16.35 -13.97 -26.54
CA ARG A 90 17.27 -12.99 -25.94
C ARG A 90 17.29 -13.10 -24.40
N VAL A 91 18.33 -12.59 -23.78
CA VAL A 91 18.38 -12.39 -22.33
C VAL A 91 18.10 -10.92 -22.03
N LYS A 92 17.12 -10.66 -21.16
CA LYS A 92 16.80 -9.33 -20.64
C LYS A 92 17.05 -9.30 -19.13
N VAL A 93 17.67 -8.23 -18.63
CA VAL A 93 17.89 -8.04 -17.19
C VAL A 93 16.87 -7.03 -16.68
N PHE A 94 15.99 -7.47 -15.80
CA PHE A 94 15.04 -6.60 -15.09
C PHE A 94 15.68 -6.08 -13.80
N ARG A 95 15.33 -4.86 -13.38
CA ARG A 95 15.77 -4.29 -12.11
C ARG A 95 14.74 -4.54 -11.04
N GLY A 96 15.19 -5.14 -9.93
CA GLY A 96 14.35 -5.42 -8.75
C GLY A 96 14.82 -4.65 -7.53
N PHE A 97 13.86 -4.37 -6.65
CA PHE A 97 14.07 -3.67 -5.39
C PHE A 97 13.38 -4.39 -4.25
N ARG A 98 13.97 -4.33 -3.05
CA ARG A 98 13.28 -4.56 -1.77
C ARG A 98 13.81 -3.57 -0.76
N VAL A 99 12.91 -2.84 -0.10
CA VAL A 99 13.21 -1.89 0.97
C VAL A 99 12.54 -2.39 2.24
N GLN A 100 13.32 -2.55 3.32
CA GLN A 100 12.86 -2.87 4.68
C GLN A 100 13.02 -1.61 5.51
N HIS A 101 11.91 -0.93 5.78
CA HIS A 101 11.96 0.36 6.45
C HIS A 101 12.26 0.23 7.94
N ASN A 102 11.45 -0.54 8.68
CA ASN A 102 11.67 -0.77 10.10
C ASN A 102 11.03 -2.09 10.54
N ASP A 103 11.73 -2.88 11.34
CA ASP A 103 11.29 -4.18 11.85
C ASP A 103 11.32 -4.27 13.41
N ALA A 104 11.36 -3.12 14.10
CA ALA A 104 11.36 -3.11 15.56
C ALA A 104 10.12 -3.79 16.17
N ARG A 105 8.98 -3.78 15.49
CA ARG A 105 7.74 -4.40 15.96
C ARG A 105 7.55 -5.85 15.52
N GLY A 106 8.39 -6.37 14.65
CA GLY A 106 8.33 -7.73 14.11
C GLY A 106 8.74 -7.78 12.65
N PRO A 107 8.61 -8.94 11.99
CA PRO A 107 9.00 -9.12 10.61
C PRO A 107 8.48 -8.01 9.70
N SER A 108 9.31 -7.55 8.78
CA SER A 108 8.88 -6.57 7.78
C SER A 108 7.74 -7.13 6.91
N LYS A 109 6.83 -6.27 6.44
CA LYS A 109 5.66 -6.67 5.63
C LYS A 109 5.40 -5.68 4.52
N GLY A 110 5.17 -6.19 3.30
CA GLY A 110 4.73 -5.34 2.20
C GLY A 110 4.73 -6.01 0.84
N GLY A 111 3.93 -5.47 -0.07
CA GLY A 111 3.73 -6.00 -1.42
C GLY A 111 4.94 -5.84 -2.34
N ILE A 112 4.91 -6.57 -3.45
CA ILE A 112 5.85 -6.44 -4.56
C ILE A 112 5.07 -5.91 -5.75
N ARG A 113 5.47 -4.75 -6.27
CA ARG A 113 4.85 -4.08 -7.40
C ARG A 113 5.61 -4.38 -8.69
N PHE A 114 4.91 -4.73 -9.76
CA PHE A 114 5.45 -4.73 -11.11
C PHE A 114 4.94 -3.49 -11.83
N HIS A 115 5.85 -2.58 -12.20
CA HIS A 115 5.44 -1.35 -12.86
C HIS A 115 6.57 -0.80 -13.74
N PRO A 116 6.29 -0.33 -14.98
CA PRO A 116 7.33 0.17 -15.88
C PRO A 116 8.02 1.46 -15.40
N GLN A 117 7.34 2.24 -14.56
CA GLN A 117 7.87 3.49 -13.99
C GLN A 117 8.25 3.35 -12.51
N GLU A 118 8.51 2.11 -12.02
CA GLU A 118 8.89 1.93 -10.63
C GLU A 118 10.26 2.57 -10.34
N THR A 119 10.35 3.22 -9.19
CA THR A 119 11.59 3.87 -8.73
C THR A 119 11.89 3.48 -7.29
N ILE A 120 13.17 3.59 -6.91
CA ILE A 120 13.56 3.32 -5.51
C ILE A 120 12.88 4.27 -4.53
N ASP A 121 12.66 5.54 -4.88
CA ASP A 121 12.00 6.52 -4.01
C ASP A 121 10.52 6.19 -3.80
N THR A 122 9.84 5.67 -4.83
CA THR A 122 8.49 5.13 -4.67
C THR A 122 8.49 3.94 -3.71
N VAL A 123 9.44 3.01 -3.86
CA VAL A 123 9.55 1.84 -2.99
C VAL A 123 9.88 2.23 -1.54
N ARG A 124 10.76 3.22 -1.32
CA ARG A 124 11.08 3.78 0.00
C ARG A 124 9.86 4.38 0.69
N ALA A 125 9.13 5.23 -0.02
CA ALA A 125 7.90 5.86 0.50
C ALA A 125 6.88 4.81 0.92
N LEU A 126 6.62 3.84 0.05
CA LEU A 126 5.66 2.76 0.29
C LEU A 126 6.09 1.85 1.45
N ALA A 127 7.40 1.57 1.62
CA ALA A 127 7.92 0.80 2.75
C ALA A 127 7.73 1.55 4.08
N MET A 128 7.96 2.86 4.10
CA MET A 128 7.72 3.73 5.26
C MET A 128 6.23 3.74 5.62
N TRP A 129 5.34 3.97 4.66
CA TRP A 129 3.89 3.93 4.91
C TRP A 129 3.40 2.55 5.36
N MET A 130 4.03 1.46 4.90
CA MET A 130 3.71 0.12 5.41
C MET A 130 4.05 -0.04 6.89
N THR A 131 5.16 0.54 7.37
CA THR A 131 5.51 0.56 8.80
C THR A 131 4.40 1.24 9.61
N TRP A 132 3.96 2.43 9.18
CA TRP A 132 2.90 3.16 9.86
C TRP A 132 1.56 2.44 9.76
N LYS A 133 1.25 1.84 8.63
CA LYS A 133 0.01 1.06 8.42
C LYS A 133 -0.06 -0.16 9.33
N CYS A 134 0.99 -0.94 9.46
CA CYS A 134 1.05 -2.07 10.39
C CYS A 134 0.94 -1.61 11.85
N SER A 135 1.59 -0.49 12.17
CA SER A 135 1.62 0.04 13.52
C SER A 135 0.28 0.64 13.96
N VAL A 136 -0.44 1.38 13.08
CA VAL A 136 -1.72 2.00 13.45
C VAL A 136 -2.79 0.98 13.82
N VAL A 137 -2.83 -0.18 13.16
CA VAL A 137 -3.75 -1.28 13.48
C VAL A 137 -3.19 -2.26 14.52
N ASP A 138 -2.03 -1.94 15.07
CA ASP A 138 -1.40 -2.69 16.15
C ASP A 138 -1.19 -4.19 15.84
N ILE A 139 -0.67 -4.49 14.66
CA ILE A 139 -0.18 -5.83 14.32
C ILE A 139 1.33 -5.90 14.54
N PRO A 140 1.87 -7.08 14.92
CA PRO A 140 3.29 -7.25 15.27
C PRO A 140 4.16 -7.42 14.02
N LEU A 141 4.10 -6.44 13.13
CA LEU A 141 4.85 -6.41 11.89
C LEU A 141 5.51 -5.05 11.68
N GLY A 142 6.63 -5.07 10.99
CA GLY A 142 7.30 -3.91 10.45
C GLY A 142 6.79 -3.53 9.06
N GLY A 143 7.55 -2.72 8.34
CA GLY A 143 7.20 -2.28 6.99
C GLY A 143 8.28 -2.54 5.97
N ALA A 144 7.87 -3.09 4.83
CA ALA A 144 8.71 -3.26 3.66
C ALA A 144 7.93 -2.99 2.37
N LYS A 145 8.66 -2.87 1.27
CA LYS A 145 8.10 -2.81 -0.08
C LYS A 145 9.07 -3.38 -1.08
N GLY A 146 8.54 -4.03 -2.11
CA GLY A 146 9.32 -4.49 -3.25
C GLY A 146 8.80 -3.92 -4.56
N GLY A 147 9.64 -3.97 -5.58
CA GLY A 147 9.27 -3.58 -6.92
C GLY A 147 10.14 -4.23 -7.97
N VAL A 148 9.61 -4.36 -9.18
CA VAL A 148 10.36 -4.72 -10.38
C VAL A 148 9.99 -3.75 -11.50
N ILE A 149 10.99 -3.20 -12.17
CA ILE A 149 10.77 -2.34 -13.33
C ILE A 149 10.42 -3.24 -14.54
N CYS A 150 9.13 -3.46 -14.76
CA CYS A 150 8.61 -4.21 -15.90
C CYS A 150 7.15 -3.82 -16.18
N ASP A 151 6.70 -4.10 -17.39
CA ASP A 151 5.28 -4.03 -17.76
C ASP A 151 4.77 -5.46 -17.99
N PRO A 152 4.02 -6.04 -17.04
CA PRO A 152 3.52 -7.41 -17.16
C PRO A 152 2.57 -7.63 -18.36
N HIS A 153 1.91 -6.57 -18.85
CA HIS A 153 1.02 -6.68 -20.01
C HIS A 153 1.76 -7.05 -21.31
N ASN A 154 3.06 -6.73 -21.37
CA ASN A 154 3.94 -7.00 -22.50
C ASN A 154 4.83 -8.24 -22.27
N LEU A 155 4.54 -9.06 -21.25
CA LEU A 155 5.29 -10.25 -20.90
C LEU A 155 4.40 -11.49 -20.93
N SER A 156 4.93 -12.59 -21.43
CA SER A 156 4.25 -13.88 -21.34
C SER A 156 4.16 -14.39 -19.89
N ALA A 157 3.27 -15.34 -19.64
CA ALA A 157 3.18 -15.95 -18.31
C ALA A 157 4.50 -16.60 -17.87
N ARG A 158 5.23 -17.25 -18.82
CA ARG A 158 6.54 -17.84 -18.57
C ARG A 158 7.59 -16.79 -18.20
N GLU A 159 7.61 -15.66 -18.89
CA GLU A 159 8.54 -14.56 -18.58
C GLU A 159 8.24 -13.93 -17.20
N GLN A 160 6.96 -13.74 -16.86
CA GLN A 160 6.54 -13.28 -15.53
C GLN A 160 6.93 -14.27 -14.44
N GLU A 161 6.78 -15.58 -14.66
CA GLU A 161 7.23 -16.64 -13.74
C GLU A 161 8.75 -16.56 -13.52
N GLN A 162 9.54 -16.42 -14.57
CA GLN A 162 11.00 -16.30 -14.46
C GLN A 162 11.41 -15.05 -13.66
N ILE A 163 10.70 -13.93 -13.81
CA ILE A 163 10.93 -12.72 -13.01
C ILE A 163 10.62 -13.00 -11.52
N CYS A 164 9.51 -13.65 -11.21
CA CYS A 164 9.12 -14.00 -9.84
C CYS A 164 10.16 -14.91 -9.17
N ARG A 165 10.53 -15.99 -9.84
CA ARG A 165 11.57 -16.93 -9.34
C ARG A 165 12.94 -16.25 -9.22
N GLY A 166 13.31 -15.44 -10.22
CA GLY A 166 14.55 -14.67 -10.21
C GLY A 166 14.61 -13.64 -9.08
N TRP A 167 13.49 -12.99 -8.76
CA TRP A 167 13.38 -12.08 -7.61
C TRP A 167 13.70 -12.81 -6.30
N VAL A 168 13.10 -13.98 -6.09
CA VAL A 168 13.33 -14.79 -4.88
C VAL A 168 14.79 -15.25 -4.80
N ARG A 169 15.40 -15.73 -5.89
CA ARG A 169 16.82 -16.13 -5.92
C ARG A 169 17.76 -15.04 -5.44
N GLN A 170 17.45 -13.77 -5.77
CA GLN A 170 18.31 -12.65 -5.38
C GLN A 170 18.21 -12.29 -3.90
N ILE A 171 17.07 -12.55 -3.24
CA ILE A 171 16.80 -12.02 -1.91
C ILE A 171 16.40 -13.09 -0.88
N SER A 172 16.36 -14.37 -1.22
CA SER A 172 15.86 -15.46 -0.38
C SER A 172 16.44 -15.51 1.05
N ARG A 173 17.67 -15.01 1.24
CA ARG A 173 18.34 -14.95 2.56
C ARG A 173 17.85 -13.77 3.44
N ASN A 174 17.15 -12.82 2.86
CA ASN A 174 16.73 -11.56 3.51
C ASN A 174 15.20 -11.44 3.63
N VAL A 175 14.48 -12.47 3.23
CA VAL A 175 13.01 -12.60 3.34
C VAL A 175 12.68 -13.93 4.00
N GLY A 176 11.47 -14.04 4.52
CA GLY A 176 11.02 -15.24 5.24
C GLY A 176 9.95 -14.91 6.26
N SER A 177 9.27 -15.91 6.77
CA SER A 177 8.13 -15.77 7.68
C SER A 177 8.46 -15.01 8.98
N GLN A 178 9.75 -15.01 9.39
CA GLN A 178 10.25 -14.34 10.59
C GLN A 178 11.14 -13.11 10.30
N VAL A 179 11.34 -12.77 9.03
CA VAL A 179 12.25 -11.70 8.61
C VAL A 179 11.52 -10.60 7.84
N ASP A 180 10.91 -10.98 6.74
CA ASP A 180 10.23 -10.05 5.83
C ASP A 180 9.25 -10.85 4.94
N VAL A 181 7.98 -10.51 5.01
CA VAL A 181 6.89 -11.26 4.38
C VAL A 181 6.32 -10.49 3.19
N PRO A 182 6.63 -10.89 1.96
CA PRO A 182 6.07 -10.29 0.76
C PRO A 182 4.56 -10.53 0.62
N ALA A 183 3.95 -9.80 -0.32
CA ALA A 183 2.53 -9.88 -0.65
C ALA A 183 2.32 -9.36 -2.08
N PRO A 184 1.13 -9.54 -2.69
CA PRO A 184 0.80 -8.91 -3.96
C PRO A 184 0.61 -7.39 -3.82
N ASP A 185 0.84 -6.69 -4.93
CA ASP A 185 0.62 -5.26 -5.09
C ASP A 185 0.22 -4.95 -6.55
N VAL A 186 0.40 -3.73 -7.02
CA VAL A 186 0.06 -3.33 -8.38
C VAL A 186 0.69 -4.28 -9.41
N MET A 187 -0.13 -4.76 -10.33
CA MET A 187 0.21 -5.68 -11.44
C MET A 187 0.85 -7.00 -10.99
N THR A 188 0.69 -7.41 -9.72
CA THR A 188 1.00 -8.77 -9.27
C THR A 188 -0.26 -9.46 -8.74
N THR A 189 -0.30 -10.78 -8.87
CA THR A 189 -1.48 -11.61 -8.62
C THR A 189 -1.17 -12.74 -7.64
N PRO A 190 -2.17 -13.46 -7.14
CA PRO A 190 -1.94 -14.67 -6.35
C PRO A 190 -1.06 -15.71 -7.05
N GLN A 191 -1.10 -15.79 -8.38
CA GLN A 191 -0.26 -16.69 -9.15
C GLN A 191 1.24 -16.30 -9.05
N HIS A 192 1.54 -15.01 -9.07
CA HIS A 192 2.92 -14.53 -8.84
C HIS A 192 3.42 -14.93 -7.45
N MET A 193 2.56 -14.83 -6.44
CA MET A 193 2.91 -15.22 -5.07
C MET A 193 3.18 -16.72 -4.97
N LEU A 194 2.44 -17.54 -5.71
CA LEU A 194 2.64 -18.98 -5.74
C LEU A 194 3.98 -19.35 -6.40
N TRP A 195 4.36 -18.72 -7.54
CA TRP A 195 5.67 -18.94 -8.15
C TRP A 195 6.83 -18.53 -7.24
N MET A 196 6.64 -17.43 -6.48
CA MET A 196 7.64 -16.98 -5.51
C MET A 196 7.76 -17.94 -4.32
N LEU A 197 6.65 -18.46 -3.82
CA LEU A 197 6.64 -19.45 -2.74
C LEU A 197 7.33 -20.73 -3.15
N ASP A 198 6.96 -21.28 -4.30
CA ASP A 198 7.56 -22.52 -4.83
C ASP A 198 9.08 -22.40 -4.97
N GLU A 199 9.57 -21.29 -5.53
CA GLU A 199 11.02 -21.05 -5.65
C GLU A 199 11.70 -20.92 -4.28
N PHE A 200 11.05 -20.26 -3.33
CA PHE A 200 11.59 -20.09 -1.97
C PHE A 200 11.71 -21.45 -1.27
N GLU A 201 10.70 -22.29 -1.36
CA GLU A 201 10.68 -23.64 -0.78
C GLU A 201 11.71 -24.57 -1.41
N VAL A 202 11.93 -24.47 -2.73
CA VAL A 202 13.00 -25.19 -3.42
C VAL A 202 14.39 -24.78 -2.90
N ILE A 203 14.63 -23.48 -2.69
CA ILE A 203 15.92 -22.98 -2.20
C ILE A 203 16.17 -23.41 -0.75
N HIS A 204 15.15 -23.38 0.10
CA HIS A 204 15.27 -23.67 1.54
C HIS A 204 15.06 -25.16 1.88
N GLY A 205 14.56 -25.97 0.95
CA GLY A 205 14.40 -27.41 1.11
C GLY A 205 13.25 -27.82 2.05
N GLY A 206 12.23 -26.98 2.19
CA GLY A 206 11.08 -27.28 3.06
C GLY A 206 9.89 -26.35 2.81
N HIS A 207 8.72 -26.74 3.27
CA HIS A 207 7.50 -25.94 3.15
C HIS A 207 7.51 -24.77 4.15
N GLU A 208 7.45 -23.55 3.64
CA GLU A 208 7.32 -22.31 4.43
C GLU A 208 6.17 -21.43 3.92
N PRO A 209 4.92 -21.88 4.01
CA PRO A 209 3.77 -21.14 3.44
C PRO A 209 3.57 -19.76 4.05
N GLY A 210 4.12 -19.48 5.23
CA GLY A 210 4.13 -18.18 5.89
C GLY A 210 5.13 -17.17 5.32
N PHE A 211 6.02 -17.61 4.42
CA PHE A 211 6.98 -16.73 3.72
C PHE A 211 6.29 -15.58 2.98
N ILE A 212 5.15 -15.86 2.35
CA ILE A 212 4.44 -14.91 1.49
C ILE A 212 2.93 -14.99 1.71
N THR A 213 2.23 -13.88 1.52
CA THR A 213 0.76 -13.82 1.65
C THR A 213 0.09 -13.37 0.35
N GLY A 214 -1.24 -13.53 0.28
CA GLY A 214 -2.00 -13.29 -0.94
C GLY A 214 -1.96 -14.44 -1.91
N LYS A 215 -1.72 -15.65 -1.39
CA LYS A 215 -1.81 -16.92 -2.13
C LYS A 215 -3.25 -17.22 -2.56
N PRO A 216 -3.47 -18.06 -3.59
CA PRO A 216 -4.78 -18.63 -3.84
C PRO A 216 -5.30 -19.39 -2.60
N VAL A 217 -6.60 -19.29 -2.32
CA VAL A 217 -7.22 -19.93 -1.14
C VAL A 217 -6.92 -21.42 -1.09
N GLY A 218 -7.05 -22.14 -2.23
CA GLY A 218 -6.74 -23.57 -2.31
C GLY A 218 -5.25 -23.94 -2.12
N MET A 219 -4.36 -22.93 -2.04
CA MET A 219 -2.91 -23.08 -1.86
C MET A 219 -2.41 -22.35 -0.60
N GLY A 220 -3.23 -22.32 0.45
CA GLY A 220 -2.87 -21.72 1.74
C GLY A 220 -3.11 -20.22 1.83
N GLY A 221 -3.92 -19.64 0.95
CA GLY A 221 -4.45 -18.28 1.11
C GLY A 221 -5.58 -18.25 2.16
N SER A 222 -5.82 -17.10 2.77
CA SER A 222 -6.88 -16.92 3.76
C SER A 222 -8.22 -16.57 3.13
N LEU A 223 -9.30 -17.21 3.59
CA LEU A 223 -10.65 -16.71 3.38
C LEU A 223 -10.78 -15.28 3.95
N GLY A 224 -11.72 -14.50 3.42
CA GLY A 224 -11.95 -13.12 3.87
C GLY A 224 -10.88 -12.10 3.41
N ARG A 225 -9.78 -12.54 2.76
CA ARG A 225 -8.71 -11.64 2.30
C ARG A 225 -9.19 -10.69 1.19
N THR A 226 -10.07 -11.17 0.31
CA THR A 226 -10.61 -10.40 -0.81
C THR A 226 -11.47 -9.24 -0.32
N GLU A 227 -12.29 -9.49 0.69
CA GLU A 227 -13.21 -8.52 1.31
C GLU A 227 -12.52 -7.53 2.25
N ALA A 228 -11.38 -7.93 2.79
CA ALA A 228 -10.78 -7.34 3.99
C ALA A 228 -10.55 -5.83 3.92
N THR A 229 -10.16 -5.28 2.78
CA THR A 229 -9.89 -3.84 2.67
C THR A 229 -11.21 -3.04 2.71
N GLY A 230 -12.19 -3.44 1.91
CA GLY A 230 -13.51 -2.80 1.90
C GLY A 230 -14.27 -2.98 3.23
N TYR A 231 -14.21 -4.17 3.82
CA TYR A 231 -14.83 -4.43 5.13
C TYR A 231 -14.16 -3.66 6.25
N GLY A 232 -12.82 -3.60 6.26
CA GLY A 232 -12.05 -2.84 7.23
C GLY A 232 -12.39 -1.35 7.21
N LEU A 233 -12.55 -0.77 6.01
CA LEU A 233 -13.00 0.61 5.84
C LEU A 233 -14.38 0.81 6.47
N VAL A 234 -15.33 -0.09 6.24
CA VAL A 234 -16.70 0.05 6.74
C VAL A 234 -16.78 -0.22 8.24
N PHE A 235 -15.98 -1.11 8.81
CA PHE A 235 -15.89 -1.29 10.25
C PHE A 235 -15.43 -0.01 10.95
N ALA A 236 -14.37 0.63 10.42
CA ALA A 236 -13.91 1.90 10.95
C ALA A 236 -14.92 3.04 10.70
N LEU A 237 -15.58 3.08 9.54
CA LEU A 237 -16.63 4.04 9.22
C LEU A 237 -17.83 3.90 10.18
N ARG A 238 -18.26 2.69 10.50
CA ARG A 238 -19.32 2.41 11.47
C ARG A 238 -19.02 3.08 12.83
N GLU A 239 -17.80 2.95 13.29
CA GLU A 239 -17.38 3.57 14.55
C GLU A 239 -17.29 5.10 14.44
N ALA A 240 -16.84 5.63 13.29
CA ALA A 240 -16.85 7.07 13.04
C ALA A 240 -18.28 7.65 13.07
N LEU A 241 -19.23 6.97 12.44
CA LEU A 241 -20.64 7.36 12.48
C LEU A 241 -21.21 7.34 13.91
N ARG A 242 -20.88 6.30 14.70
CA ARG A 242 -21.27 6.23 16.12
C ARG A 242 -20.69 7.40 16.92
N LEU A 243 -19.40 7.72 16.72
CA LEU A 243 -18.74 8.86 17.38
C LEU A 243 -19.42 10.18 17.05
N LEU A 244 -19.91 10.35 15.81
CA LEU A 244 -20.60 11.54 15.34
C LEU A 244 -22.12 11.56 15.66
N GLY A 245 -22.64 10.52 16.34
CA GLY A 245 -24.08 10.40 16.65
C GLY A 245 -24.95 10.10 15.43
N LEU A 246 -24.36 9.58 14.35
CA LEU A 246 -25.05 9.23 13.11
C LEU A 246 -25.41 7.73 13.10
N LYS A 247 -26.60 7.41 12.60
CA LYS A 247 -27.02 6.01 12.41
C LYS A 247 -26.77 5.61 10.96
N VAL A 248 -26.15 4.45 10.74
CA VAL A 248 -25.81 3.95 9.41
C VAL A 248 -27.02 3.91 8.48
N ASP A 249 -28.16 3.42 8.99
CA ASP A 249 -29.45 3.29 8.27
C ASP A 249 -30.12 4.63 7.91
N LYS A 250 -29.56 5.76 8.36
CA LYS A 250 -30.02 7.12 8.05
C LYS A 250 -29.01 7.90 7.23
N THR A 251 -27.93 7.27 6.75
CA THR A 251 -26.89 7.93 6.00
C THR A 251 -26.86 7.49 4.54
N LEU A 252 -26.52 8.45 3.67
CA LEU A 252 -26.30 8.25 2.24
C LEU A 252 -24.82 8.33 1.94
N ALA A 253 -24.35 7.53 1.00
CA ALA A 253 -22.96 7.53 0.56
C ALA A 253 -22.81 7.67 -0.95
N SER A 254 -21.68 8.23 -1.37
CA SER A 254 -21.17 8.22 -2.75
C SER A 254 -19.77 7.64 -2.74
N VAL A 255 -19.47 6.80 -3.73
CA VAL A 255 -18.24 6.01 -3.79
C VAL A 255 -17.48 6.33 -5.07
N GLN A 256 -16.18 6.58 -4.97
CA GLN A 256 -15.31 6.66 -6.14
C GLN A 256 -14.65 5.32 -6.41
N GLY A 257 -14.81 4.84 -7.63
CA GLY A 257 -14.29 3.54 -8.06
C GLY A 257 -15.30 2.41 -7.89
N PHE A 258 -15.14 1.35 -8.69
CA PHE A 258 -15.91 0.10 -8.56
C PHE A 258 -14.99 -1.13 -8.60
N GLY A 259 -13.75 -0.96 -8.15
CA GLY A 259 -12.81 -2.06 -7.93
C GLY A 259 -13.10 -2.82 -6.65
N ASN A 260 -12.19 -3.73 -6.29
CA ASN A 260 -12.36 -4.65 -5.15
C ASN A 260 -12.71 -3.92 -3.83
N VAL A 261 -11.98 -2.87 -3.47
CA VAL A 261 -12.23 -2.12 -2.22
C VAL A 261 -13.64 -1.52 -2.20
N ALA A 262 -14.02 -0.84 -3.29
CA ALA A 262 -15.32 -0.20 -3.41
C ALA A 262 -16.48 -1.20 -3.36
N GLN A 263 -16.40 -2.30 -4.13
CA GLN A 263 -17.44 -3.33 -4.18
C GLN A 263 -17.73 -3.92 -2.79
N TYR A 264 -16.68 -4.30 -2.05
CA TYR A 264 -16.87 -4.88 -0.72
C TYR A 264 -17.25 -3.83 0.34
N ALA A 265 -16.77 -2.59 0.22
CA ALA A 265 -17.24 -1.51 1.08
C ALA A 265 -18.74 -1.23 0.87
N ILE A 266 -19.20 -1.16 -0.38
CA ILE A 266 -20.62 -1.00 -0.70
C ILE A 266 -21.45 -2.15 -0.11
N ARG A 267 -21.06 -3.40 -0.35
CA ARG A 267 -21.78 -4.59 0.15
C ARG A 267 -21.96 -4.58 1.67
N LEU A 268 -20.88 -4.34 2.41
CA LEU A 268 -20.97 -4.32 3.87
C LEU A 268 -21.76 -3.10 4.37
N TYR A 269 -21.58 -1.93 3.74
CA TYR A 269 -22.32 -0.73 4.13
C TYR A 269 -23.84 -0.90 3.92
N LEU A 270 -24.25 -1.50 2.81
CA LEU A 270 -25.66 -1.86 2.55
C LEU A 270 -26.17 -2.92 3.54
N LYS A 271 -25.36 -3.95 3.86
CA LYS A 271 -25.70 -4.97 4.86
C LYS A 271 -25.95 -4.35 6.25
N LEU A 272 -25.27 -3.25 6.59
CA LEU A 272 -25.47 -2.51 7.84
C LEU A 272 -26.67 -1.52 7.77
N GLY A 273 -27.40 -1.50 6.67
CA GLY A 273 -28.59 -0.66 6.46
C GLY A 273 -28.30 0.70 5.82
N GLY A 274 -27.06 1.03 5.50
CA GLY A 274 -26.70 2.24 4.79
C GLY A 274 -27.18 2.24 3.33
N LYS A 275 -27.13 3.40 2.66
CA LYS A 275 -27.55 3.53 1.26
C LYS A 275 -26.46 4.23 0.45
N VAL A 276 -26.04 3.61 -0.66
CA VAL A 276 -25.16 4.22 -1.67
C VAL A 276 -26.00 4.68 -2.83
N ILE A 277 -25.86 5.96 -3.24
CA ILE A 277 -26.66 6.52 -4.35
C ILE A 277 -25.82 6.81 -5.61
N ALA A 278 -24.51 6.81 -5.51
CA ALA A 278 -23.64 7.04 -6.65
C ALA A 278 -22.34 6.24 -6.54
N VAL A 279 -21.87 5.76 -7.68
CA VAL A 279 -20.58 5.11 -7.81
C VAL A 279 -19.91 5.58 -9.10
N SER A 280 -18.59 5.85 -9.07
CA SER A 280 -17.86 6.16 -10.30
C SER A 280 -16.97 5.01 -10.73
N SER A 281 -16.72 4.92 -12.03
CA SER A 281 -15.91 3.87 -12.64
C SER A 281 -15.15 4.42 -13.83
N TRP A 282 -13.95 3.89 -14.09
CA TRP A 282 -13.15 4.19 -15.27
C TRP A 282 -13.65 3.38 -16.46
N ASP A 283 -13.80 4.03 -17.60
CA ASP A 283 -14.10 3.38 -18.88
C ASP A 283 -12.84 3.31 -19.73
N GLN A 284 -12.39 2.08 -20.02
CA GLN A 284 -11.15 1.85 -20.76
C GLN A 284 -11.29 2.20 -22.24
N ALA A 285 -12.48 2.11 -22.82
CA ALA A 285 -12.70 2.43 -24.22
C ALA A 285 -12.67 3.95 -24.45
N ASP A 286 -13.31 4.71 -23.57
CA ASP A 286 -13.40 6.16 -23.66
C ASP A 286 -12.22 6.88 -22.99
N GLN A 287 -11.34 6.17 -22.27
CA GLN A 287 -10.22 6.73 -21.51
C GLN A 287 -10.65 7.86 -20.57
N THR A 288 -11.82 7.69 -19.92
CA THR A 288 -12.39 8.65 -18.97
C THR A 288 -13.20 7.93 -17.89
N SER A 289 -13.61 8.64 -16.86
CA SER A 289 -14.48 8.09 -15.82
C SER A 289 -15.92 8.60 -15.97
N TYR A 290 -16.86 7.78 -15.53
CA TYR A 290 -18.28 8.11 -15.43
C TYR A 290 -18.78 7.87 -14.01
N CYS A 291 -19.78 8.66 -13.60
CA CYS A 291 -20.50 8.46 -12.36
C CYS A 291 -21.91 7.95 -12.64
N PHE A 292 -22.27 6.84 -12.03
CA PHE A 292 -23.56 6.17 -12.15
C PHE A 292 -24.37 6.45 -10.89
N ARG A 293 -25.43 7.24 -11.03
CA ARG A 293 -26.29 7.66 -9.93
C ARG A 293 -27.64 6.95 -9.99
N ASN A 294 -28.10 6.48 -8.84
CA ASN A 294 -29.45 5.93 -8.67
C ASN A 294 -30.01 6.33 -7.29
N GLU A 295 -31.01 7.20 -7.28
CA GLU A 295 -31.64 7.67 -6.03
C GLU A 295 -32.33 6.54 -5.25
N ALA A 296 -32.76 5.45 -5.92
CA ALA A 296 -33.30 4.28 -5.26
C ALA A 296 -32.24 3.49 -4.48
N GLY A 297 -30.97 3.64 -4.87
CA GLY A 297 -29.80 2.98 -4.31
C GLY A 297 -29.02 2.18 -5.34
N VAL A 298 -27.72 2.03 -5.13
CA VAL A 298 -26.82 1.22 -5.96
C VAL A 298 -27.01 -0.25 -5.60
N ASP A 299 -27.23 -1.09 -6.61
CA ASP A 299 -27.15 -2.54 -6.52
C ASP A 299 -25.78 -3.01 -7.01
N PRO A 300 -24.88 -3.44 -6.09
CA PRO A 300 -23.52 -3.83 -6.46
C PRO A 300 -23.47 -5.13 -7.27
N ASP A 301 -24.47 -6.02 -7.15
CA ASP A 301 -24.50 -7.28 -7.90
C ASP A 301 -24.97 -7.05 -9.32
N ALA A 302 -25.99 -6.22 -9.51
CA ALA A 302 -26.46 -5.83 -10.83
C ALA A 302 -25.35 -5.08 -11.61
N LEU A 303 -24.62 -4.15 -10.97
CA LEU A 303 -23.50 -3.45 -11.59
C LEU A 303 -22.33 -4.39 -11.89
N LEU A 304 -22.01 -5.32 -11.00
CA LEU A 304 -20.93 -6.30 -11.25
C LEU A 304 -21.24 -7.17 -12.47
N GLY A 305 -22.51 -7.54 -12.66
CA GLY A 305 -22.95 -8.33 -13.83
C GLY A 305 -22.79 -7.62 -15.19
N ILE A 306 -22.59 -6.31 -15.19
CA ILE A 306 -22.35 -5.49 -16.38
C ILE A 306 -20.97 -4.82 -16.38
N THR A 307 -20.06 -5.25 -15.51
CA THR A 307 -18.71 -4.72 -15.39
C THR A 307 -17.74 -5.57 -16.22
N ASP A 308 -16.84 -4.93 -16.93
CA ASP A 308 -15.78 -5.61 -17.68
C ASP A 308 -14.65 -6.12 -16.74
N ARG A 309 -13.69 -6.84 -17.31
CA ARG A 309 -12.54 -7.37 -16.57
C ARG A 309 -11.62 -6.30 -15.94
N PHE A 310 -11.76 -5.04 -16.35
CA PHE A 310 -10.97 -3.91 -15.85
C PHE A 310 -11.72 -3.09 -14.78
N GLY A 311 -12.95 -3.46 -14.45
CA GLY A 311 -13.80 -2.74 -13.50
C GLY A 311 -14.63 -1.62 -14.15
N GLY A 312 -14.64 -1.51 -15.47
CA GLY A 312 -15.46 -0.56 -16.22
C GLY A 312 -16.92 -1.00 -16.28
N ILE A 313 -17.84 -0.15 -15.85
CA ILE A 313 -19.28 -0.41 -15.89
C ILE A 313 -19.82 -0.06 -17.29
N ASP A 314 -20.56 -0.96 -17.92
CA ASP A 314 -21.21 -0.77 -19.21
C ASP A 314 -22.31 0.32 -19.10
N LYS A 315 -22.09 1.45 -19.76
CA LYS A 315 -22.95 2.66 -19.70
C LYS A 315 -24.38 2.39 -20.17
N ASP A 316 -24.53 1.70 -21.29
CA ASP A 316 -25.83 1.46 -21.89
C ASP A 316 -26.67 0.49 -21.04
N LYS A 317 -26.03 -0.53 -20.50
CA LYS A 317 -26.69 -1.47 -19.59
C LYS A 317 -27.03 -0.82 -18.26
N ALA A 318 -26.14 0.02 -17.70
CA ALA A 318 -26.41 0.76 -16.49
C ALA A 318 -27.61 1.71 -16.65
N THR A 319 -27.69 2.43 -17.76
CA THR A 319 -28.84 3.29 -18.07
C THR A 319 -30.15 2.48 -18.14
N LYS A 320 -30.11 1.28 -18.75
CA LYS A 320 -31.29 0.38 -18.79
C LYS A 320 -31.67 -0.15 -17.40
N LEU A 321 -30.74 -0.23 -16.46
CA LEU A 321 -30.99 -0.55 -15.05
C LEU A 321 -31.45 0.66 -14.24
N GLY A 322 -31.69 1.82 -14.86
CA GLY A 322 -32.22 3.03 -14.21
C GLY A 322 -31.14 3.92 -13.57
N TYR A 323 -29.87 3.75 -13.95
CA TYR A 323 -28.83 4.67 -13.52
C TYR A 323 -28.75 5.89 -14.43
N GLU A 324 -28.65 7.06 -13.79
CA GLU A 324 -28.29 8.30 -14.47
C GLU A 324 -26.77 8.33 -14.70
N LEU A 325 -26.34 8.63 -15.92
CA LEU A 325 -24.94 8.76 -16.29
C LEU A 325 -24.50 10.22 -16.16
N LEU A 326 -23.48 10.45 -15.34
CA LEU A 326 -22.90 11.77 -15.03
C LEU A 326 -21.40 11.78 -15.32
N PRO A 327 -20.76 12.97 -15.43
CA PRO A 327 -19.30 13.08 -15.46
C PRO A 327 -18.65 12.34 -14.29
N GLY A 328 -17.47 11.77 -14.49
CA GLY A 328 -16.83 10.89 -13.52
C GLY A 328 -16.52 11.52 -12.18
N ASP A 329 -16.26 12.83 -12.14
CA ASP A 329 -16.01 13.62 -10.93
C ASP A 329 -17.27 13.98 -10.15
N ALA A 330 -18.46 13.78 -10.73
CA ALA A 330 -19.75 14.09 -10.07
C ALA A 330 -19.98 13.27 -8.78
N TRP A 331 -19.23 12.20 -8.54
CA TRP A 331 -19.32 11.44 -7.29
C TRP A 331 -19.05 12.29 -6.06
N ILE A 332 -18.17 13.30 -6.15
CA ILE A 332 -17.79 14.17 -5.02
C ILE A 332 -18.82 15.26 -4.76
N GLU A 333 -19.64 15.59 -5.76
CA GLU A 333 -20.65 16.64 -5.71
C GLU A 333 -22.03 16.14 -5.24
N GLN A 334 -22.15 14.84 -4.91
CA GLN A 334 -23.42 14.27 -4.46
C GLN A 334 -23.84 14.83 -3.09
N ASN A 335 -25.15 15.02 -2.93
CA ASN A 335 -25.72 15.48 -1.66
C ASN A 335 -25.89 14.31 -0.67
N VAL A 336 -24.78 13.83 -0.14
CA VAL A 336 -24.69 12.65 0.73
C VAL A 336 -24.01 12.99 2.06
N ASP A 337 -24.08 12.07 3.00
CA ASP A 337 -23.44 12.19 4.31
C ASP A 337 -21.98 11.71 4.28
N ILE A 338 -21.65 10.79 3.35
CA ILE A 338 -20.38 10.08 3.31
C ILE A 338 -19.82 10.06 1.90
N LEU A 339 -18.53 10.39 1.76
CA LEU A 339 -17.76 10.16 0.55
C LEU A 339 -16.74 9.04 0.80
N MET A 340 -16.64 8.07 -0.14
CA MET A 340 -15.69 6.96 -0.07
C MET A 340 -14.78 6.96 -1.30
N PRO A 341 -13.69 7.75 -1.32
CA PRO A 341 -12.69 7.67 -2.39
C PRO A 341 -11.96 6.31 -2.32
N SER A 342 -12.20 5.42 -3.31
CA SER A 342 -11.73 4.03 -3.29
C SER A 342 -11.07 3.61 -4.60
N ALA A 343 -10.63 4.56 -5.45
CA ALA A 343 -9.99 4.28 -6.72
C ALA A 343 -8.49 4.61 -6.71
N MET A 344 -8.13 5.88 -6.81
CA MET A 344 -6.75 6.32 -7.04
C MET A 344 -6.32 7.43 -6.08
N GLU A 345 -5.03 7.69 -6.04
CA GLU A 345 -4.41 8.80 -5.34
C GLU A 345 -4.76 10.16 -5.95
N ASN A 346 -4.68 11.22 -5.14
CA ASN A 346 -4.84 12.62 -5.55
C ASN A 346 -6.17 12.96 -6.25
N GLN A 347 -7.24 12.28 -5.90
CA GLN A 347 -8.56 12.51 -6.52
C GLN A 347 -9.31 13.67 -5.87
N ILE A 348 -9.11 13.89 -4.57
CA ILE A 348 -9.66 15.05 -3.87
C ILE A 348 -8.57 16.13 -3.86
N THR A 349 -8.69 17.07 -4.80
CA THR A 349 -7.80 18.23 -4.95
C THR A 349 -8.39 19.46 -4.25
N GLY A 350 -7.60 20.54 -4.12
CA GLY A 350 -8.13 21.81 -3.59
C GLY A 350 -9.32 22.33 -4.36
N GLU A 351 -9.39 22.10 -5.67
CA GLU A 351 -10.55 22.48 -6.49
C GLU A 351 -11.77 21.60 -6.20
N SER A 352 -11.62 20.27 -6.25
CA SER A 352 -12.73 19.34 -6.04
C SER A 352 -13.23 19.36 -4.59
N ALA A 353 -12.37 19.63 -3.60
CA ALA A 353 -12.77 19.79 -2.20
C ALA A 353 -13.76 20.95 -1.97
N ARG A 354 -13.69 22.04 -2.78
CA ARG A 354 -14.63 23.16 -2.72
C ARG A 354 -16.01 22.80 -3.26
N LYS A 355 -16.13 21.76 -4.08
CA LYS A 355 -17.39 21.27 -4.65
C LYS A 355 -18.16 20.32 -3.73
N ILE A 356 -17.53 19.82 -2.66
CA ILE A 356 -18.15 18.93 -1.67
C ILE A 356 -19.34 19.66 -1.04
N LYS A 357 -20.50 18.98 -0.96
CA LYS A 357 -21.73 19.56 -0.40
C LYS A 357 -21.66 19.66 1.13
N ASP A 358 -22.36 20.63 1.73
CA ASP A 358 -22.34 20.87 3.17
C ASP A 358 -22.97 19.75 4.00
N ARG A 359 -23.74 18.87 3.36
CA ARG A 359 -24.26 17.66 3.98
C ARG A 359 -23.19 16.63 4.32
N VAL A 360 -22.04 16.65 3.62
CA VAL A 360 -20.98 15.67 3.85
C VAL A 360 -20.39 15.83 5.25
N ARG A 361 -20.49 14.77 6.04
CA ARG A 361 -19.99 14.69 7.40
C ARG A 361 -18.73 13.86 7.52
N VAL A 362 -18.55 12.87 6.64
CA VAL A 362 -17.43 11.93 6.70
C VAL A 362 -16.82 11.71 5.31
N ILE A 363 -15.50 11.72 5.25
CA ILE A 363 -14.74 11.18 4.12
C ILE A 363 -13.98 9.95 4.61
N ALA A 364 -14.28 8.77 4.05
CA ALA A 364 -13.64 7.50 4.41
C ALA A 364 -12.71 7.04 3.27
N GLU A 365 -11.41 7.15 3.47
CA GLU A 365 -10.40 6.97 2.42
C GLU A 365 -10.06 5.50 2.19
N GLY A 366 -10.67 4.88 1.19
CA GLY A 366 -10.38 3.50 0.77
C GLY A 366 -9.14 3.37 -0.11
N ALA A 367 -8.85 4.36 -0.97
CA ALA A 367 -7.63 4.44 -1.75
C ALA A 367 -6.44 4.93 -0.88
N ASN A 368 -5.21 4.73 -1.36
CA ASN A 368 -4.03 5.32 -0.72
C ASN A 368 -3.86 6.77 -1.21
N GLY A 369 -3.67 7.71 -0.29
CA GLY A 369 -3.43 9.12 -0.60
C GLY A 369 -4.46 9.78 -1.53
N PRO A 370 -5.78 9.56 -1.35
CA PRO A 370 -6.77 10.10 -2.30
C PRO A 370 -6.92 11.62 -2.17
N THR A 371 -6.53 12.18 -1.04
CA THR A 371 -6.70 13.60 -0.69
C THR A 371 -5.37 14.33 -0.71
N THR A 372 -5.27 15.38 -1.51
CA THR A 372 -4.05 16.23 -1.55
C THR A 372 -3.90 17.06 -0.29
N PRO A 373 -2.67 17.50 0.09
CA PRO A 373 -2.46 18.34 1.26
C PRO A 373 -3.24 19.67 1.24
N GLU A 374 -3.48 20.25 0.07
CA GLU A 374 -4.32 21.44 -0.09
C GLU A 374 -5.78 21.13 0.23
N ALA A 375 -6.29 20.02 -0.32
CA ALA A 375 -7.67 19.58 -0.07
C ALA A 375 -7.89 19.24 1.42
N ASP A 376 -6.92 18.59 2.05
CA ASP A 376 -6.99 18.19 3.46
C ASP A 376 -7.18 19.40 4.38
N LYS A 377 -6.52 20.53 4.09
CA LYS A 377 -6.72 21.80 4.82
C LYS A 377 -8.15 22.33 4.67
N ILE A 378 -8.68 22.36 3.44
CA ILE A 378 -10.04 22.82 3.16
C ILE A 378 -11.07 21.94 3.87
N ILE A 379 -10.88 20.63 3.85
CA ILE A 379 -11.75 19.65 4.50
C ILE A 379 -11.73 19.83 6.01
N GLN A 380 -10.55 20.05 6.59
CA GLN A 380 -10.37 20.31 8.01
C GLN A 380 -11.05 21.63 8.44
N GLU A 381 -10.87 22.72 7.68
CA GLU A 381 -11.50 24.01 7.94
C GLU A 381 -13.04 23.94 7.90
N ARG A 382 -13.58 23.05 7.06
CA ARG A 382 -15.02 22.78 6.96
C ARG A 382 -15.55 21.85 8.05
N GLY A 383 -14.68 21.32 8.92
CA GLY A 383 -15.06 20.43 10.01
C GLY A 383 -15.57 19.05 9.55
N ILE A 384 -15.21 18.61 8.33
CA ILE A 384 -15.55 17.28 7.82
C ILE A 384 -14.64 16.26 8.48
N PHE A 385 -15.22 15.19 9.03
CA PHE A 385 -14.46 14.12 9.66
C PHE A 385 -13.77 13.26 8.59
N VAL A 386 -12.45 13.13 8.65
CA VAL A 386 -11.69 12.26 7.76
C VAL A 386 -11.30 10.99 8.49
N LEU A 387 -11.66 9.85 7.92
CA LEU A 387 -11.12 8.55 8.27
C LEU A 387 -9.91 8.30 7.36
N PRO A 388 -8.65 8.49 7.85
CA PRO A 388 -7.48 8.55 6.99
C PRO A 388 -7.14 7.19 6.38
N ASP A 389 -6.58 7.23 5.19
CA ASP A 389 -6.32 6.10 4.29
C ASP A 389 -5.62 4.91 4.96
N PHE A 390 -4.45 5.13 5.56
CA PHE A 390 -3.66 4.04 6.14
C PHE A 390 -4.28 3.42 7.41
N LEU A 391 -5.31 4.06 8.02
CA LEU A 391 -6.20 3.45 9.00
C LEU A 391 -7.37 2.75 8.31
N ALA A 392 -8.10 3.46 7.45
CA ALA A 392 -9.33 2.97 6.83
C ALA A 392 -9.09 1.73 5.96
N ASN A 393 -8.04 1.75 5.12
CA ASN A 393 -7.74 0.67 4.19
C ASN A 393 -6.78 -0.40 4.76
N ALA A 394 -6.46 -0.34 6.05
CA ALA A 394 -5.55 -1.29 6.69
C ALA A 394 -6.15 -2.71 6.88
N GLY A 395 -7.42 -2.90 6.58
CA GLY A 395 -8.05 -4.23 6.63
C GLY A 395 -7.32 -5.26 5.79
N GLY A 396 -6.83 -4.85 4.62
CA GLY A 396 -6.05 -5.73 3.74
C GLY A 396 -4.75 -6.25 4.35
N VAL A 397 -3.95 -5.40 4.99
CA VAL A 397 -2.72 -5.83 5.67
C VAL A 397 -3.01 -6.61 6.95
N THR A 398 -4.09 -6.27 7.66
CA THR A 398 -4.53 -7.00 8.85
C THR A 398 -4.91 -8.44 8.50
N CYS A 399 -5.69 -8.65 7.45
CA CYS A 399 -6.04 -9.99 6.99
C CYS A 399 -4.83 -10.72 6.37
N SER A 400 -3.90 -9.99 5.75
CA SER A 400 -2.63 -10.54 5.30
C SER A 400 -1.77 -11.07 6.48
N TYR A 401 -1.78 -10.37 7.62
CA TYR A 401 -1.19 -10.88 8.86
C TYR A 401 -1.89 -12.14 9.35
N PHE A 402 -3.22 -12.20 9.30
CA PHE A 402 -3.97 -13.42 9.65
C PHE A 402 -3.61 -14.60 8.75
N GLU A 403 -3.45 -14.37 7.44
CA GLU A 403 -2.96 -15.40 6.51
C GLU A 403 -1.59 -15.94 6.92
N GLN A 404 -0.64 -15.04 7.27
CA GLN A 404 0.68 -15.43 7.76
C GLN A 404 0.58 -16.28 9.03
N VAL A 405 -0.27 -15.88 10.00
CA VAL A 405 -0.50 -16.65 11.24
C VAL A 405 -1.04 -18.02 10.92
N GLN A 406 -2.08 -18.12 10.10
CA GLN A 406 -2.70 -19.39 9.68
C GLN A 406 -1.68 -20.29 8.96
N SER A 407 -0.88 -19.72 8.06
CA SER A 407 0.17 -20.44 7.34
C SER A 407 1.26 -20.97 8.27
N ASN A 408 1.73 -20.15 9.24
CA ASN A 408 2.74 -20.57 10.22
C ASN A 408 2.22 -21.64 11.18
N MET A 409 0.92 -21.64 11.48
CA MET A 409 0.25 -22.63 12.34
C MET A 409 -0.17 -23.89 11.57
N ASN A 410 -0.16 -23.84 10.23
CA ASN A 410 -0.74 -24.86 9.34
C ASN A 410 -2.20 -25.19 9.72
N TYR A 411 -2.98 -24.15 10.10
CA TYR A 411 -4.38 -24.25 10.48
C TYR A 411 -5.14 -23.04 9.97
N PHE A 412 -6.19 -23.27 9.20
CA PHE A 412 -6.94 -22.21 8.51
C PHE A 412 -8.29 -21.98 9.16
N TRP A 413 -8.65 -20.69 9.27
CA TRP A 413 -9.88 -20.21 9.87
C TRP A 413 -10.99 -20.09 8.81
N GLU A 414 -12.22 -20.25 9.26
CA GLU A 414 -13.40 -20.00 8.44
C GLU A 414 -13.54 -18.48 8.17
N GLN A 415 -14.26 -18.13 7.10
CA GLN A 415 -14.41 -16.74 6.67
C GLN A 415 -14.99 -15.83 7.77
N ASP A 416 -16.03 -16.28 8.47
CA ASP A 416 -16.66 -15.51 9.54
C ASP A 416 -15.70 -15.27 10.72
N GLU A 417 -14.85 -16.22 11.02
CA GLU A 417 -13.81 -16.06 12.04
C GLU A 417 -12.78 -15.00 11.64
N VAL A 418 -12.30 -15.06 10.38
CA VAL A 418 -11.36 -14.06 9.85
C VAL A 418 -11.97 -12.67 9.87
N LEU A 419 -13.20 -12.52 9.38
CA LEU A 419 -13.89 -11.24 9.32
C LEU A 419 -14.28 -10.71 10.70
N GLY A 420 -14.63 -11.58 11.64
CA GLY A 420 -14.87 -11.20 13.04
C GLY A 420 -13.59 -10.68 13.72
N LYS A 421 -12.47 -11.36 13.53
CA LYS A 421 -11.16 -10.90 14.01
C LYS A 421 -10.74 -9.56 13.36
N LEU A 422 -11.05 -9.37 12.08
CA LEU A 422 -10.82 -8.15 11.35
C LEU A 422 -11.63 -6.98 11.95
N ASP A 423 -12.93 -7.20 12.22
CA ASP A 423 -13.79 -6.20 12.85
C ASP A 423 -13.20 -5.73 14.20
N VAL A 424 -12.83 -6.68 15.07
CA VAL A 424 -12.23 -6.35 16.37
C VAL A 424 -10.96 -5.50 16.21
N LYS A 425 -10.07 -5.85 15.27
CA LYS A 425 -8.82 -5.11 15.04
C LYS A 425 -9.07 -3.71 14.49
N MET A 426 -9.93 -3.57 13.49
CA MET A 426 -10.24 -2.28 12.87
C MET A 426 -10.97 -1.35 13.84
N THR A 427 -11.94 -1.88 14.59
CA THR A 427 -12.66 -1.14 15.65
C THR A 427 -11.71 -0.65 16.72
N SER A 428 -10.83 -1.51 17.25
CA SER A 428 -9.85 -1.13 18.27
C SER A 428 -8.87 -0.07 17.77
N ALA A 429 -8.40 -0.19 16.52
CA ALA A 429 -7.51 0.78 15.90
C ALA A 429 -8.19 2.14 15.73
N PHE A 430 -9.44 2.15 15.28
CA PHE A 430 -10.21 3.39 15.17
C PHE A 430 -10.34 4.09 16.52
N HIS A 431 -10.76 3.39 17.57
CA HIS A 431 -10.92 3.99 18.89
C HIS A 431 -9.60 4.52 19.45
N ALA A 432 -8.49 3.79 19.30
CA ALA A 432 -7.19 4.26 19.73
C ALA A 432 -6.78 5.59 19.08
N VAL A 433 -7.05 5.75 17.76
CA VAL A 433 -6.77 6.99 17.03
C VAL A 433 -7.74 8.10 17.43
N ALA A 434 -9.04 7.81 17.52
CA ALA A 434 -10.07 8.78 17.86
C ALA A 434 -9.91 9.33 19.29
N ASP A 435 -9.56 8.47 20.25
CA ASP A 435 -9.30 8.88 21.64
C ASP A 435 -8.07 9.77 21.73
N LEU A 436 -7.00 9.45 21.00
CA LEU A 436 -5.81 10.30 20.92
C LEU A 436 -6.15 11.66 20.27
N ALA A 437 -6.86 11.65 19.15
CA ALA A 437 -7.31 12.86 18.47
C ALA A 437 -8.09 13.77 19.39
N LYS A 438 -9.04 13.22 20.15
CA LYS A 438 -9.85 13.95 21.14
C LYS A 438 -9.01 14.48 22.28
N LYS A 439 -8.13 13.64 22.86
CA LYS A 439 -7.29 13.99 24.03
C LYS A 439 -6.31 15.11 23.71
N GLN A 440 -5.69 15.08 22.55
CA GLN A 440 -4.66 16.03 22.15
C GLN A 440 -5.19 17.13 21.20
N LYS A 441 -6.47 17.12 20.88
CA LYS A 441 -7.12 18.04 19.92
C LYS A 441 -6.44 18.02 18.54
N LEU A 442 -6.07 16.83 18.09
CA LEU A 442 -5.44 16.62 16.80
C LEU A 442 -6.47 16.30 15.72
N TYR A 443 -6.14 16.62 14.49
CA TYR A 443 -6.84 16.12 13.33
C TYR A 443 -6.64 14.60 13.21
N MET A 444 -7.65 13.85 12.73
CA MET A 444 -7.64 12.38 12.72
C MET A 444 -6.42 11.80 11.99
N ARG A 445 -6.02 12.39 10.87
CA ARG A 445 -4.82 11.94 10.13
C ARG A 445 -3.56 12.12 10.96
N ASP A 446 -3.40 13.26 11.60
CA ASP A 446 -2.24 13.52 12.47
C ASP A 446 -2.22 12.57 13.68
N ALA A 447 -3.37 12.33 14.31
CA ALA A 447 -3.47 11.39 15.42
C ALA A 447 -3.13 9.95 15.00
N ALA A 448 -3.54 9.53 13.79
CA ALA A 448 -3.18 8.23 13.26
C ALA A 448 -1.66 8.08 13.02
N TYR A 449 -1.02 9.11 12.47
CA TYR A 449 0.45 9.13 12.35
C TYR A 449 1.14 9.14 13.72
N VAL A 450 0.70 9.99 14.63
CA VAL A 450 1.28 10.11 15.98
C VAL A 450 1.23 8.76 16.71
N ILE A 451 0.08 8.05 16.69
CA ILE A 451 -0.02 6.73 17.35
C ILE A 451 0.85 5.67 16.66
N ALA A 452 0.92 5.70 15.32
CA ALA A 452 1.73 4.76 14.57
C ALA A 452 3.23 4.97 14.85
N VAL A 453 3.71 6.20 14.73
CA VAL A 453 5.10 6.57 14.97
C VAL A 453 5.51 6.32 16.43
N SER A 454 4.67 6.69 17.40
CA SER A 454 4.97 6.49 18.83
C SER A 454 5.16 5.00 19.18
N ARG A 455 4.35 4.10 18.61
CA ARG A 455 4.48 2.66 18.83
C ARG A 455 5.79 2.10 18.26
N VAL A 456 6.22 2.57 17.09
CA VAL A 456 7.49 2.14 16.48
C VAL A 456 8.67 2.72 17.24
N ALA A 457 8.66 4.02 17.56
CA ALA A 457 9.69 4.66 18.38
C ALA A 457 9.87 3.94 19.73
N LYS A 458 8.75 3.67 20.43
CA LYS A 458 8.80 2.90 21.67
C LYS A 458 9.44 1.52 21.47
N ALA A 459 9.11 0.81 20.40
CA ALA A 459 9.70 -0.50 20.13
C ALA A 459 11.21 -0.40 19.84
N CYS A 460 11.69 0.67 19.19
CA CYS A 460 13.11 0.93 19.00
C CYS A 460 13.82 1.18 20.35
N HIS A 461 13.25 2.01 21.21
CA HIS A 461 13.76 2.24 22.57
C HIS A 461 13.79 0.96 23.43
N ASP A 462 12.67 0.21 23.46
CA ASP A 462 12.58 -1.03 24.24
C ASP A 462 13.61 -2.08 23.80
N ARG A 463 14.06 -2.02 22.54
CA ARG A 463 15.12 -2.87 21.98
C ARG A 463 16.53 -2.30 22.18
N GLY A 464 16.67 -1.10 22.68
CA GLY A 464 17.95 -0.43 22.86
C GLY A 464 18.63 -0.01 21.56
N TRP A 465 17.84 0.33 20.53
CA TRP A 465 18.37 0.81 19.25
C TRP A 465 18.70 2.31 19.29
N VAL A 466 17.96 3.05 20.07
CA VAL A 466 18.10 4.48 20.35
C VAL A 466 17.75 4.78 21.81
#